data_72b8ffa04ea2e324d7e0e22747846bcd
#
_entry.id   72b8ffa04ea2e324d7e0e22747846bcd
#
_cell.length_a   1.000
_cell.length_b   1.000
_cell.length_c   1.000
_cell.angle_alpha   90.00
_cell.angle_beta   90.00
_cell.angle_gamma   90.00
#
_symmetry.space_group_name_H-M   'P 1'
#
loop_
_entity.id
_entity.type
_entity.pdbx_description
1 polymer ?
#
loop_
_entity_poly.entity_id
_entity_poly.type
_entity_poly.pdbx_seq_one_letter_code
_entity_poly.pdbx_strand_id
1 'polypeptide(L)'
;FADRYFQIHPWIVAEDGFDPKHSQAAESIFSLGNEYTGLRGYFDEGYSGKSLVGSYLNGVYERRMLQKSGYKGMLSFTEFMVNTVDWVYTRINCNGETLDLAKSRFSDFHRVLDLRTGILTRSFLWHVDDKTTVEVAFERFTSMEKEQFVGQKVTLKAVTGTADVTFRAGLDFTRPHV
;
A
#
# COMPACT_ATOMS: atom_id res chain seq x y z
N PHE A 1 12.07 -19.55 -20.43
CA PHE A 1 11.33 -18.42 -19.85
C PHE A 1 11.89 -18.19 -18.47
N ALA A 2 12.32 -16.94 -18.16
CA ALA A 2 12.77 -16.60 -16.82
C ALA A 2 11.57 -16.72 -15.86
N ASP A 3 11.75 -17.35 -14.70
CA ASP A 3 10.76 -17.34 -13.64
C ASP A 3 10.46 -15.89 -13.25
N ARG A 4 9.22 -15.48 -13.47
CA ARG A 4 8.78 -14.13 -13.12
C ARG A 4 8.21 -14.18 -11.71
N TYR A 5 8.70 -13.30 -10.86
CA TYR A 5 8.18 -13.13 -9.51
C TYR A 5 6.68 -12.76 -9.51
N PHE A 6 6.29 -11.86 -10.41
CA PHE A 6 4.89 -11.49 -10.58
C PHE A 6 4.24 -12.32 -11.68
N GLN A 7 3.05 -12.83 -11.39
CA GLN A 7 2.20 -13.51 -12.37
C GLN A 7 1.39 -12.46 -13.14
N ILE A 8 1.49 -12.50 -14.46
CA ILE A 8 0.82 -11.52 -15.34
C ILE A 8 -0.12 -12.26 -16.27
N HIS A 9 -1.40 -11.95 -16.14
CA HIS A 9 -2.47 -12.36 -17.04
C HIS A 9 -3.05 -11.13 -17.75
N PRO A 10 -3.88 -11.26 -18.79
CA PRO A 10 -4.39 -10.10 -19.53
C PRO A 10 -5.06 -9.02 -18.69
N TRP A 11 -5.66 -9.40 -17.56
CA TRP A 11 -6.42 -8.48 -16.68
C TRP A 11 -6.01 -8.58 -15.21
N ILE A 12 -5.03 -9.38 -14.90
CA ILE A 12 -4.64 -9.66 -13.51
C ILE A 12 -3.13 -9.56 -13.39
N VAL A 13 -2.68 -8.85 -12.39
CA VAL A 13 -1.31 -8.92 -11.88
C VAL A 13 -1.39 -9.53 -10.48
N ALA A 14 -0.65 -10.60 -10.24
CA ALA A 14 -0.66 -11.30 -8.97
C ALA A 14 0.74 -11.52 -8.40
N GLU A 15 0.81 -11.62 -7.09
CA GLU A 15 2.00 -11.97 -6.32
C GLU A 15 1.62 -13.05 -5.31
N ASP A 16 2.26 -14.21 -5.42
CA ASP A 16 2.12 -15.33 -4.50
C ASP A 16 3.37 -15.46 -3.62
N GLY A 17 3.17 -15.36 -2.32
CA GLY A 17 4.26 -15.19 -1.36
C GLY A 17 4.78 -13.75 -1.34
N PHE A 18 5.44 -13.37 -0.26
CA PHE A 18 6.04 -12.05 -0.10
C PHE A 18 7.55 -12.16 0.09
N ASP A 19 8.32 -11.60 -0.84
CA ASP A 19 9.76 -11.42 -0.70
C ASP A 19 10.09 -9.94 -0.48
N PRO A 20 10.65 -9.57 0.69
CA PRO A 20 11.06 -8.19 0.99
C PRO A 20 11.97 -7.53 -0.05
N LYS A 21 12.73 -8.32 -0.83
CA LYS A 21 13.59 -7.81 -1.91
C LYS A 21 12.79 -7.18 -3.04
N HIS A 22 11.55 -7.60 -3.23
CA HIS A 22 10.67 -7.11 -4.27
C HIS A 22 9.64 -6.08 -3.77
N SER A 23 9.63 -5.74 -2.46
CA SER A 23 8.62 -4.87 -1.85
C SER A 23 8.44 -3.54 -2.58
N GLN A 24 9.54 -2.83 -2.89
CA GLN A 24 9.48 -1.53 -3.56
C GLN A 24 8.99 -1.63 -5.02
N ALA A 25 9.39 -2.70 -5.73
CA ALA A 25 8.88 -2.97 -7.08
C ALA A 25 7.39 -3.32 -7.04
N ALA A 26 6.98 -4.15 -6.08
CA ALA A 26 5.58 -4.50 -5.86
C ALA A 26 4.73 -3.27 -5.53
N GLU A 27 5.20 -2.37 -4.66
CA GLU A 27 4.50 -1.12 -4.35
C GLU A 27 4.29 -0.24 -5.59
N SER A 28 5.19 -0.29 -6.57
CA SER A 28 5.02 0.43 -7.84
C SER A 28 4.03 -0.26 -8.78
N ILE A 29 4.10 -1.59 -8.88
CA ILE A 29 3.25 -2.39 -9.77
C ILE A 29 1.79 -2.39 -9.30
N PHE A 30 1.56 -2.52 -8.01
CA PHE A 30 0.23 -2.56 -7.40
C PHE A 30 -0.30 -1.17 -7.02
N SER A 31 0.13 -0.13 -7.74
CA SER A 31 -0.40 1.23 -7.57
C SER A 31 -1.83 1.32 -8.12
N LEU A 32 -2.65 2.13 -7.46
CA LEU A 32 -3.98 2.52 -7.90
C LEU A 32 -4.02 4.02 -8.15
N GLY A 33 -4.85 4.46 -9.07
CA GLY A 33 -5.05 5.88 -9.31
C GLY A 33 -6.20 6.16 -10.25
N ASN A 34 -6.71 7.38 -10.14
CA ASN A 34 -7.64 8.00 -11.07
C ASN A 34 -7.15 9.42 -11.39
N GLU A 35 -7.99 10.29 -11.96
CA GLU A 35 -7.60 11.66 -12.30
C GLU A 35 -7.36 12.54 -11.06
N TYR A 36 -7.85 12.15 -9.87
CA TYR A 36 -7.78 12.96 -8.66
C TYR A 36 -6.77 12.44 -7.62
N THR A 37 -6.67 11.13 -7.44
CA THR A 37 -5.81 10.51 -6.42
C THR A 37 -4.95 9.40 -6.99
N GLY A 38 -3.75 9.27 -6.45
CA GLY A 38 -2.83 8.17 -6.73
C GLY A 38 -2.30 7.56 -5.44
N LEU A 39 -2.26 6.26 -5.38
CA LEU A 39 -1.80 5.51 -4.21
C LEU A 39 -0.86 4.39 -4.64
N ARG A 40 0.32 4.33 -4.05
CA ARG A 40 1.24 3.21 -4.27
C ARG A 40 0.75 1.95 -3.54
N GLY A 41 1.25 0.80 -3.97
CA GLY A 41 0.86 -0.51 -3.44
C GLY A 41 1.47 -0.87 -2.07
N TYR A 42 1.77 0.09 -1.19
CA TYR A 42 2.30 -0.19 0.15
C TYR A 42 1.27 -0.83 1.07
N PHE A 43 1.72 -1.39 2.18
CA PHE A 43 0.85 -2.11 3.12
C PHE A 43 0.08 -1.15 4.03
N ASP A 44 -1.22 -1.38 4.11
CA ASP A 44 -2.20 -0.59 4.86
C ASP A 44 -1.88 -0.55 6.36
N GLU A 45 -1.50 -1.70 6.93
CA GLU A 45 -1.15 -1.86 8.34
C GLU A 45 0.20 -1.23 8.72
N GLY A 46 0.96 -0.81 7.72
CA GLY A 46 2.33 -0.36 7.85
C GLY A 46 3.34 -1.49 7.73
N TYR A 47 4.54 -1.11 7.40
CA TYR A 47 5.64 -2.05 7.17
C TYR A 47 6.96 -1.40 7.63
N SER A 48 7.66 -2.03 8.56
CA SER A 48 8.92 -1.51 9.09
C SER A 48 10.14 -1.84 8.21
N GLY A 49 9.96 -2.60 7.13
CA GLY A 49 10.99 -2.84 6.12
C GLY A 49 11.10 -1.70 5.12
N LYS A 50 11.85 -1.93 4.04
CA LYS A 50 12.01 -0.94 2.96
C LYS A 50 10.70 -0.76 2.20
N SER A 51 10.21 0.46 2.14
CA SER A 51 8.93 0.83 1.52
C SER A 51 9.06 2.17 0.78
N LEU A 52 8.26 2.35 -0.26
CA LEU A 52 8.08 3.59 -1.02
C LEU A 52 6.64 4.08 -0.82
N VAL A 53 6.31 4.46 0.40
CA VAL A 53 4.97 4.99 0.71
C VAL A 53 4.70 6.21 -0.15
N GLY A 54 3.57 6.19 -0.87
CA GLY A 54 3.15 7.30 -1.72
C GLY A 54 1.64 7.38 -1.82
N SER A 55 1.09 8.52 -1.40
CA SER A 55 -0.31 8.88 -1.55
C SER A 55 -0.38 10.33 -2.03
N TYR A 56 -0.98 10.54 -3.18
CA TYR A 56 -0.93 11.79 -3.93
C TYR A 56 -2.33 12.28 -4.25
N LEU A 57 -2.51 13.60 -4.19
CA LEU A 57 -3.71 14.28 -4.66
C LEU A 57 -3.33 15.23 -5.80
N ASN A 58 -4.13 15.22 -6.85
CA ASN A 58 -3.94 16.13 -7.97
C ASN A 58 -4.05 17.60 -7.51
N GLY A 59 -3.15 18.45 -8.02
CA GLY A 59 -3.10 19.85 -7.63
C GLY A 59 -2.27 20.16 -6.39
N VAL A 60 -1.70 19.16 -5.72
CA VAL A 60 -0.85 19.36 -4.54
C VAL A 60 0.62 19.18 -4.91
N TYR A 61 1.30 20.32 -5.06
CA TYR A 61 2.69 20.38 -5.50
C TYR A 61 3.53 21.21 -4.54
N GLU A 62 4.80 20.85 -4.40
CA GLU A 62 5.84 21.69 -3.81
C GLU A 62 6.65 22.35 -4.93
N ARG A 63 6.97 23.64 -4.76
CA ARG A 63 7.87 24.35 -5.64
C ARG A 63 9.21 24.56 -4.95
N ARG A 64 10.28 24.08 -5.55
CA ARG A 64 11.65 24.33 -5.09
C ARG A 64 12.40 25.23 -6.07
N MET A 65 13.02 26.27 -5.53
CA MET A 65 13.94 27.10 -6.30
C MET A 65 15.21 26.31 -6.58
N LEU A 66 15.60 26.24 -7.86
CA LEU A 66 16.86 25.65 -8.24
C LEU A 66 17.99 26.62 -7.90
N GLN A 67 19.06 26.12 -7.27
CA GLN A 67 20.27 26.93 -7.12
C GLN A 67 20.77 27.29 -8.52
N LYS A 68 21.06 28.59 -8.74
CA LYS A 68 21.39 29.17 -10.03
C LYS A 68 22.35 28.29 -10.84
N SER A 69 21.85 27.60 -11.83
CA SER A 69 22.68 27.06 -12.90
C SER A 69 22.85 28.18 -13.94
N GLY A 70 24.08 28.49 -14.31
CA GLY A 70 24.43 29.66 -15.11
C GLY A 70 24.06 29.62 -16.59
N TYR A 71 23.05 28.84 -17.00
CA TYR A 71 22.64 28.76 -18.39
C TYR A 71 21.38 29.59 -18.66
N LYS A 72 21.42 30.44 -19.66
CA LYS A 72 20.27 31.17 -20.17
C LYS A 72 19.19 30.21 -20.64
N GLY A 73 17.98 30.31 -20.07
CA GLY A 73 16.82 29.50 -20.48
C GLY A 73 16.52 28.31 -19.58
N MET A 74 17.26 28.07 -18.50
CA MET A 74 16.87 27.08 -17.50
C MET A 74 15.79 27.61 -16.57
N LEU A 75 14.86 26.73 -16.19
CA LEU A 75 13.84 27.04 -15.20
C LEU A 75 14.50 27.43 -13.88
N SER A 76 14.01 28.48 -13.25
CA SER A 76 14.49 28.93 -11.94
C SER A 76 13.91 28.12 -10.77
N PHE A 77 12.95 27.26 -11.05
CA PHE A 77 12.29 26.39 -10.06
C PHE A 77 11.92 25.05 -10.68
N THR A 78 11.68 24.07 -9.86
CA THR A 78 11.02 22.81 -10.21
C THR A 78 9.77 22.64 -9.36
N GLU A 79 8.75 22.03 -9.92
CA GLU A 79 7.53 21.64 -9.23
C GLU A 79 7.43 20.11 -9.25
N PHE A 80 7.06 19.55 -8.13
CA PHE A 80 6.86 18.10 -8.01
C PHE A 80 5.71 17.81 -7.07
N MET A 81 5.00 16.72 -7.38
CA MET A 81 3.91 16.23 -6.56
C MET A 81 4.46 15.69 -5.25
N VAL A 82 3.85 16.08 -4.13
CA VAL A 82 4.27 15.65 -2.80
C VAL A 82 3.29 14.63 -2.23
N ASN A 83 3.79 13.83 -1.27
CA ASN A 83 2.92 13.00 -0.46
C ASN A 83 1.91 13.87 0.28
N THR A 84 0.67 13.44 0.28
CA THR A 84 -0.43 14.11 0.95
C THR A 84 -0.90 13.27 2.15
N VAL A 85 -2.15 12.86 2.14
CA VAL A 85 -2.75 12.06 3.21
C VAL A 85 -2.62 10.57 2.91
N ASP A 86 -2.13 9.81 3.90
CA ASP A 86 -2.25 8.35 3.88
C ASP A 86 -3.66 7.98 4.37
N TRP A 87 -4.56 7.74 3.43
CA TRP A 87 -5.96 7.42 3.72
C TRP A 87 -6.20 5.92 3.95
N VAL A 88 -5.22 5.06 3.64
CA VAL A 88 -5.28 3.63 3.96
C VAL A 88 -4.67 3.29 5.32
N TYR A 89 -4.26 4.33 6.07
CA TYR A 89 -3.65 4.15 7.37
C TYR A 89 -4.47 3.25 8.29
N THR A 90 -3.92 2.10 8.60
CA THR A 90 -4.53 1.08 9.44
C THR A 90 -3.48 0.54 10.41
N ARG A 91 -3.87 0.28 11.64
CA ARG A 91 -3.04 -0.45 12.61
C ARG A 91 -3.88 -1.51 13.27
N ILE A 92 -3.36 -2.73 13.29
CA ILE A 92 -4.02 -3.91 13.80
C ILE A 92 -3.15 -4.48 14.91
N ASN A 93 -3.73 -4.63 16.09
CA ASN A 93 -3.15 -5.36 17.20
C ASN A 93 -4.07 -6.52 17.54
N CYS A 94 -3.51 -7.70 17.72
CA CYS A 94 -4.23 -8.88 18.12
C CYS A 94 -3.50 -9.57 19.28
N ASN A 95 -4.18 -9.79 20.39
CA ASN A 95 -3.62 -10.41 21.59
C ASN A 95 -2.33 -9.72 22.10
N GLY A 96 -2.21 -8.39 21.90
CA GLY A 96 -1.04 -7.60 22.26
C GLY A 96 0.05 -7.53 21.19
N GLU A 97 0.00 -8.36 20.14
CA GLU A 97 0.94 -8.35 19.02
C GLU A 97 0.48 -7.38 17.94
N THR A 98 1.39 -6.57 17.42
CA THR A 98 1.10 -5.62 16.32
C THR A 98 1.44 -6.24 14.98
N LEU A 99 0.52 -6.17 14.02
CA LEU A 99 0.74 -6.66 12.67
C LEU A 99 1.76 -5.79 11.93
N ASP A 100 2.86 -6.41 11.53
CA ASP A 100 3.91 -5.84 10.69
C ASP A 100 4.60 -6.99 9.94
N LEU A 101 4.39 -7.10 8.64
CA LEU A 101 4.91 -8.23 7.84
C LEU A 101 6.44 -8.30 7.78
N ALA A 102 7.17 -7.28 8.25
CA ALA A 102 8.62 -7.39 8.44
C ALA A 102 9.01 -8.19 9.68
N LYS A 103 8.08 -8.42 10.61
CA LYS A 103 8.34 -9.04 11.92
C LYS A 103 7.37 -10.17 12.25
N SER A 104 6.13 -10.05 11.80
CA SER A 104 5.06 -11.01 12.07
C SER A 104 5.29 -12.34 11.34
N ARG A 105 4.94 -13.44 11.96
CA ARG A 105 4.88 -14.75 11.29
C ARG A 105 3.60 -14.80 10.46
N PHE A 106 3.72 -15.13 9.19
CA PHE A 106 2.56 -15.27 8.28
C PHE A 106 2.81 -16.35 7.23
N SER A 107 1.73 -16.81 6.61
CA SER A 107 1.74 -17.73 5.47
C SER A 107 0.64 -17.36 4.47
N ASP A 108 0.63 -18.05 3.35
CA ASP A 108 -0.40 -17.94 2.31
C ASP A 108 -0.64 -16.50 1.84
N PHE A 109 0.45 -15.74 1.72
CA PHE A 109 0.37 -14.37 1.22
C PHE A 109 0.00 -14.38 -0.26
N HIS A 110 -1.05 -13.63 -0.57
CA HIS A 110 -1.55 -13.46 -1.92
C HIS A 110 -1.98 -12.01 -2.14
N ARG A 111 -1.52 -11.39 -3.23
CA ARG A 111 -1.90 -10.03 -3.63
C ARG A 111 -2.27 -10.01 -5.10
N VAL A 112 -3.40 -9.38 -5.41
CA VAL A 112 -3.95 -9.33 -6.78
C VAL A 112 -4.46 -7.94 -7.10
N LEU A 113 -4.05 -7.43 -8.24
CA LEU A 113 -4.66 -6.28 -8.90
C LEU A 113 -5.50 -6.78 -10.08
N ASP A 114 -6.81 -6.63 -9.97
CA ASP A 114 -7.73 -6.89 -11.07
C ASP A 114 -7.96 -5.59 -11.86
N LEU A 115 -7.43 -5.56 -13.08
CA LEU A 115 -7.50 -4.40 -13.97
C LEU A 115 -8.90 -4.17 -14.57
N ARG A 116 -9.82 -5.15 -14.48
CA ARG A 116 -11.21 -4.97 -14.94
C ARG A 116 -12.04 -4.21 -13.92
N THR A 117 -11.81 -4.49 -12.65
CA THR A 117 -12.56 -3.90 -11.54
C THR A 117 -11.85 -2.72 -10.91
N GLY A 118 -10.53 -2.59 -11.13
CA GLY A 118 -9.69 -1.61 -10.45
C GLY A 118 -9.52 -1.88 -8.96
N ILE A 119 -9.75 -3.13 -8.51
CA ILE A 119 -9.65 -3.52 -7.12
C ILE A 119 -8.29 -4.18 -6.87
N LEU A 120 -7.58 -3.68 -5.86
CA LEU A 120 -6.42 -4.34 -5.30
C LEU A 120 -6.84 -5.11 -4.05
N THR A 121 -6.59 -6.42 -4.06
CA THR A 121 -6.81 -7.32 -2.92
C THR A 121 -5.49 -7.85 -2.40
N ARG A 122 -5.42 -8.09 -1.10
CA ARG A 122 -4.30 -8.75 -0.45
C ARG A 122 -4.80 -9.57 0.72
N SER A 123 -4.35 -10.82 0.84
CA SER A 123 -4.72 -11.70 1.96
C SER A 123 -3.54 -12.53 2.41
N PHE A 124 -3.58 -12.96 3.66
CA PHE A 124 -2.60 -13.87 4.27
C PHE A 124 -3.13 -14.43 5.59
N LEU A 125 -2.49 -15.48 6.07
CA LEU A 125 -2.70 -16.00 7.41
C LEU A 125 -1.65 -15.41 8.35
N TRP A 126 -2.08 -14.65 9.35
CA TRP A 126 -1.23 -14.13 10.41
C TRP A 126 -1.19 -15.09 11.59
N HIS A 127 -0.01 -15.64 11.89
CA HIS A 127 0.23 -16.50 13.05
C HIS A 127 0.60 -15.61 14.23
N VAL A 128 -0.43 -15.12 14.94
CA VAL A 128 -0.29 -14.18 16.06
C VAL A 128 0.56 -14.79 17.18
N ASP A 129 0.19 -16.00 17.58
CA ASP A 129 0.89 -16.81 18.56
C ASP A 129 0.76 -18.31 18.18
N ASP A 130 1.22 -19.22 19.06
CA ASP A 130 1.19 -20.66 18.78
C ASP A 130 -0.22 -21.28 18.80
N LYS A 131 -1.21 -20.53 19.26
CA LYS A 131 -2.62 -20.97 19.38
C LYS A 131 -3.56 -20.20 18.48
N THR A 132 -3.19 -18.97 18.09
CA THR A 132 -4.07 -18.04 17.41
C THR A 132 -3.56 -17.74 16.01
N THR A 133 -4.37 -18.05 15.01
CA THR A 133 -4.15 -17.67 13.62
C THR A 133 -5.35 -16.86 13.13
N VAL A 134 -5.06 -15.73 12.49
CA VAL A 134 -6.06 -14.81 11.93
C VAL A 134 -5.87 -14.71 10.42
N GLU A 135 -6.92 -14.96 9.66
CA GLU A 135 -6.98 -14.61 8.25
C GLU A 135 -7.20 -13.10 8.15
N VAL A 136 -6.30 -12.43 7.44
CA VAL A 136 -6.34 -10.98 7.23
C VAL A 136 -6.52 -10.73 5.74
N ALA A 137 -7.50 -9.91 5.38
CA ALA A 137 -7.70 -9.49 3.99
C ALA A 137 -7.94 -7.99 3.90
N PHE A 138 -7.28 -7.37 2.91
CA PHE A 138 -7.43 -5.97 2.55
C PHE A 138 -7.95 -5.88 1.12
N GLU A 139 -8.92 -5.01 0.90
CA GLU A 139 -9.41 -4.63 -0.43
C GLU A 139 -9.41 -3.11 -0.51
N ARG A 140 -8.96 -2.55 -1.63
CA ARG A 140 -9.00 -1.10 -1.86
C ARG A 140 -9.18 -0.75 -3.32
N PHE A 141 -9.78 0.40 -3.57
CA PHE A 141 -10.00 0.93 -4.91
C PHE A 141 -10.03 2.47 -4.89
N THR A 142 -9.80 3.05 -6.06
CA THR A 142 -10.08 4.45 -6.36
C THR A 142 -11.24 4.52 -7.35
N SER A 143 -12.27 5.34 -7.05
CA SER A 143 -13.46 5.41 -7.90
C SER A 143 -13.15 6.13 -9.22
N MET A 144 -13.58 5.53 -10.33
CA MET A 144 -13.47 6.12 -11.67
C MET A 144 -14.69 6.98 -12.03
N GLU A 145 -15.82 6.80 -11.33
CA GLU A 145 -17.05 7.57 -11.56
C GLU A 145 -17.06 8.86 -10.73
N LYS A 146 -16.67 8.74 -9.47
CA LYS A 146 -16.58 9.86 -8.52
C LYS A 146 -15.15 9.92 -8.00
N GLU A 147 -14.30 10.61 -8.71
CA GLU A 147 -12.85 10.63 -8.55
C GLU A 147 -12.35 11.02 -7.15
N GLN A 148 -13.19 11.74 -6.37
CA GLN A 148 -12.89 12.13 -4.98
C GLN A 148 -13.14 10.99 -3.98
N PHE A 149 -13.76 9.88 -4.41
CA PHE A 149 -14.05 8.75 -3.54
C PHE A 149 -13.00 7.65 -3.68
N VAL A 150 -12.58 7.16 -2.54
CA VAL A 150 -11.68 6.02 -2.38
C VAL A 150 -12.31 5.07 -1.37
N GLY A 151 -12.02 3.79 -1.47
CA GLY A 151 -12.56 2.79 -0.56
C GLY A 151 -11.51 1.81 -0.09
N GLN A 152 -11.60 1.47 1.18
CA GLN A 152 -10.82 0.41 1.82
C GLN A 152 -11.76 -0.49 2.60
N LYS A 153 -11.54 -1.80 2.51
CA LYS A 153 -12.19 -2.81 3.35
C LYS A 153 -11.13 -3.69 3.97
N VAL A 154 -11.26 -3.91 5.28
CA VAL A 154 -10.39 -4.82 6.03
C VAL A 154 -11.25 -5.91 6.64
N THR A 155 -10.88 -7.15 6.42
CA THR A 155 -11.54 -8.33 6.97
C THR A 155 -10.56 -9.08 7.86
N LEU A 156 -11.00 -9.39 9.08
CA LEU A 156 -10.26 -10.18 10.04
C LEU A 156 -11.13 -11.37 10.46
N LYS A 157 -10.59 -12.57 10.38
CA LYS A 157 -11.29 -13.80 10.75
C LYS A 157 -10.37 -14.70 11.56
N ALA A 158 -10.73 -15.00 12.79
CA ALA A 158 -10.03 -16.02 13.58
C ALA A 158 -10.21 -17.39 12.90
N VAL A 159 -9.12 -18.01 12.51
CA VAL A 159 -9.09 -19.36 11.93
C VAL A 159 -8.91 -20.38 13.04
N THR A 160 -8.00 -20.09 13.97
CA THR A 160 -7.79 -20.90 15.20
C THR A 160 -7.66 -19.95 16.39
N GLY A 161 -8.02 -20.47 17.57
CA GLY A 161 -7.90 -19.75 18.84
C GLY A 161 -8.92 -18.63 19.01
N THR A 162 -8.61 -17.71 19.92
CA THR A 162 -9.41 -16.51 20.20
C THR A 162 -8.58 -15.28 19.92
N ALA A 163 -9.14 -14.34 19.17
CA ALA A 163 -8.49 -13.10 18.77
C ALA A 163 -9.16 -11.91 19.48
N ASP A 164 -8.44 -11.25 20.38
CA ASP A 164 -8.80 -9.93 20.90
C ASP A 164 -8.13 -8.88 20.02
N VAL A 165 -8.92 -8.14 19.24
CA VAL A 165 -8.42 -7.27 18.19
C VAL A 165 -8.68 -5.81 18.50
N THR A 166 -7.61 -5.03 18.53
CA THR A 166 -7.68 -3.56 18.48
C THR A 166 -7.39 -3.10 17.06
N PHE A 167 -8.34 -2.41 16.47
CA PHE A 167 -8.27 -1.87 15.13
C PHE A 167 -8.27 -0.33 15.18
N ARG A 168 -7.27 0.31 14.54
CA ARG A 168 -7.20 1.76 14.40
C ARG A 168 -7.08 2.10 12.92
N ALA A 169 -8.03 2.86 12.41
CA ALA A 169 -8.00 3.42 11.05
C ALA A 169 -8.10 4.94 11.13
N GLY A 170 -7.61 5.63 10.13
CA GLY A 170 -7.65 7.09 10.10
C GLY A 170 -6.95 7.67 8.89
N LEU A 171 -6.71 8.98 8.96
CA LEU A 171 -5.97 9.73 7.97
C LEU A 171 -4.62 10.15 8.59
N ASP A 172 -3.51 9.76 7.97
CA ASP A 172 -2.18 10.13 8.44
C ASP A 172 -1.58 11.20 7.50
N PHE A 173 -1.37 12.40 8.05
CA PHE A 173 -0.78 13.55 7.36
C PHE A 173 0.71 13.73 7.68
N THR A 174 1.31 12.80 8.42
CA THR A 174 2.71 12.92 8.89
C THR A 174 3.72 12.30 7.94
N ARG A 175 3.28 11.75 6.81
CA ARG A 175 4.16 11.08 5.86
C ARG A 175 5.08 12.08 5.17
N PRO A 176 6.41 11.97 5.36
CA PRO A 176 7.34 12.85 4.67
C PRO A 176 7.34 12.56 3.17
N HIS A 177 7.60 13.58 2.38
CA HIS A 177 8.01 13.41 1.00
C HIS A 177 9.51 13.03 0.99
N VAL A 178 9.83 11.90 0.38
CA VAL A 178 11.22 11.37 0.26
C VAL A 178 11.77 11.65 -1.13
#